data_2e3ceef875a57f02f73f979fe4afed61
#
_entry.id   2e3ceef875a57f02f73f979fe4afed61
#
_cell.length_a   1.000
_cell.length_b   1.000
_cell.length_c   1.000
_cell.angle_alpha   90.00
_cell.angle_beta   90.00
_cell.angle_gamma   90.00
#
_symmetry.space_group_name_H-M   'P 1'
#
loop_
_entity.id
_entity.type
_entity.pdbx_description
1 polymer ?
#
loop_
_entity_poly.entity_id
_entity_poly.type
_entity_poly.pdbx_seq_one_letter_code
_entity_poly.pdbx_strand_id
1 'polypeptide(L)'
;MKSPNNNFPQSAIRNPQSAIGTLLIATSNKGKVAEIASLLEGLDCRAIGLEDLPQVPPPVEETGTTFVENALIKADYYHAASGLLTLADDSGLEVDALGGRPGVYSARYGGEGLGSDRQIALLLEEMKDAPEEKRTARFVCVVALVGAARETSDKRKWVWHLDGALVDSPVRPRIRQTFEGRCEGKIAYAPRGAGGFGYDPVFIDVELGRTFAELSPEEKSSRSHRGKALRAAIEYLESILKG
;
A
#
# COMPACT_ATOMS: atom_id res chain seq x y z
N MET A 1 -22.09 -5.84 24.02
CA MET A 1 -21.33 -5.02 23.04
C MET A 1 -19.93 -5.60 22.95
N LYS A 2 -19.58 -6.24 21.84
CA LYS A 2 -18.23 -6.80 21.61
C LYS A 2 -17.34 -5.64 21.13
N SER A 3 -16.20 -5.43 21.81
CA SER A 3 -15.16 -4.48 21.38
C SER A 3 -14.73 -4.78 19.94
N PRO A 4 -14.44 -3.78 19.10
CA PRO A 4 -13.94 -4.01 17.77
C PRO A 4 -12.62 -4.77 17.84
N ASN A 5 -12.48 -5.84 17.04
CA ASN A 5 -11.24 -6.58 16.89
C ASN A 5 -10.21 -5.64 16.25
N ASN A 6 -9.27 -5.15 17.05
CA ASN A 6 -8.07 -4.47 16.57
C ASN A 6 -7.26 -5.48 15.74
N ASN A 7 -7.24 -5.32 14.41
CA ASN A 7 -6.49 -6.16 13.49
C ASN A 7 -4.96 -5.88 13.51
N PHE A 8 -4.51 -4.96 14.36
CA PHE A 8 -3.08 -4.73 14.59
C PHE A 8 -2.58 -5.61 15.72
N PRO A 9 -1.44 -6.31 15.55
CA PRO A 9 -0.82 -7.02 16.67
C PRO A 9 -0.55 -6.03 17.79
N GLN A 10 -0.87 -6.40 19.04
CA GLN A 10 -0.66 -5.54 20.21
C GLN A 10 0.80 -5.13 20.41
N SER A 11 1.75 -5.79 19.76
CA SER A 11 3.17 -5.43 19.71
C SER A 11 3.45 -4.15 18.93
N ALA A 12 2.54 -3.69 18.05
CA ALA A 12 2.67 -2.44 17.28
C ALA A 12 2.44 -1.17 18.13
N ILE A 13 2.00 -1.32 19.40
CA ILE A 13 1.86 -0.21 20.35
C ILE A 13 3.21 -0.02 21.04
N ARG A 14 4.21 0.50 20.34
CA ARG A 14 5.48 0.86 20.94
C ARG A 14 5.75 2.34 20.83
N ASN A 15 6.06 2.92 22.00
CA ASN A 15 6.73 4.19 22.30
C ASN A 15 6.05 5.50 21.80
N PRO A 16 5.41 6.30 22.70
CA PRO A 16 4.90 7.63 22.37
C PRO A 16 5.97 8.68 22.05
N GLN A 17 7.26 8.31 22.10
CA GLN A 17 8.41 9.18 21.78
C GLN A 17 9.08 8.83 20.45
N SER A 18 8.46 8.00 19.60
CA SER A 18 9.06 7.63 18.31
C SER A 18 9.24 8.84 17.41
N ALA A 19 10.34 8.87 16.68
CA ALA A 19 10.70 9.98 15.79
C ALA A 19 9.71 10.14 14.61
N ILE A 20 9.10 9.05 14.13
CA ILE A 20 8.03 9.09 13.11
C ILE A 20 6.67 9.44 13.74
N GLY A 21 6.46 9.07 14.99
CA GLY A 21 5.17 9.23 15.68
C GLY A 21 4.14 8.23 15.19
N THR A 22 3.00 8.71 14.70
CA THR A 22 1.92 7.86 14.18
C THR A 22 1.91 7.88 12.65
N LEU A 23 1.95 6.68 12.05
CA LEU A 23 1.81 6.45 10.61
C LEU A 23 0.42 5.90 10.31
N LEU A 24 -0.35 6.63 9.50
CA LEU A 24 -1.66 6.20 9.04
C LEU A 24 -1.53 5.31 7.80
N ILE A 25 -2.05 4.10 7.84
CA ILE A 25 -2.19 3.19 6.69
C ILE A 25 -3.55 3.46 6.05
N ALA A 26 -3.54 4.17 4.91
CA ALA A 26 -4.71 4.67 4.24
C ALA A 26 -5.28 3.66 3.22
N THR A 27 -5.76 2.52 3.69
CA THR A 27 -6.47 1.52 2.89
C THR A 27 -7.55 0.83 3.71
N SER A 28 -8.69 0.54 3.07
CA SER A 28 -9.78 -0.26 3.65
C SER A 28 -9.64 -1.76 3.33
N ASN A 29 -8.69 -2.14 2.47
CA ASN A 29 -8.46 -3.54 2.11
C ASN A 29 -7.72 -4.26 3.24
N LYS A 30 -8.41 -5.15 3.96
CA LYS A 30 -7.87 -5.89 5.11
C LYS A 30 -6.64 -6.73 4.77
N GLY A 31 -6.57 -7.31 3.57
CA GLY A 31 -5.40 -8.05 3.12
C GLY A 31 -4.17 -7.15 2.98
N LYS A 32 -4.34 -5.97 2.40
CA LYS A 32 -3.27 -4.96 2.31
C LYS A 32 -2.84 -4.46 3.69
N VAL A 33 -3.81 -4.16 4.57
CA VAL A 33 -3.51 -3.72 5.95
C VAL A 33 -2.61 -4.72 6.66
N ALA A 34 -2.95 -6.01 6.60
CA ALA A 34 -2.17 -7.07 7.24
C ALA A 34 -0.75 -7.18 6.67
N GLU A 35 -0.60 -7.16 5.34
CA GLU A 35 0.72 -7.18 4.67
C GLU A 35 1.57 -5.95 5.04
N ILE A 36 0.98 -4.76 5.02
CA ILE A 36 1.67 -3.50 5.35
C ILE A 36 2.09 -3.50 6.82
N ALA A 37 1.18 -3.87 7.73
CA ALA A 37 1.47 -3.91 9.16
C ALA A 37 2.64 -4.84 9.50
N SER A 38 2.66 -6.04 8.89
CA SER A 38 3.75 -7.01 9.08
C SER A 38 5.11 -6.47 8.60
N LEU A 39 5.14 -5.74 7.48
CA LEU A 39 6.39 -5.16 6.95
C LEU A 39 6.88 -3.95 7.75
N LEU A 40 5.97 -3.25 8.44
CA LEU A 40 6.31 -2.14 9.32
C LEU A 40 6.76 -2.61 10.73
N GLU A 41 6.68 -3.91 11.03
CA GLU A 41 7.22 -4.47 12.28
C GLU A 41 8.72 -4.16 12.38
N GLY A 42 9.11 -3.50 13.47
CA GLY A 42 10.51 -3.09 13.68
C GLY A 42 10.80 -1.62 13.35
N LEU A 43 9.94 -0.94 12.59
CA LEU A 43 10.04 0.51 12.43
C LEU A 43 9.56 1.21 13.72
N ASP A 44 10.34 2.16 14.23
CA ASP A 44 9.98 2.92 15.44
C ASP A 44 8.85 3.93 15.14
N CYS A 45 7.64 3.40 14.91
CA CYS A 45 6.42 4.18 14.71
C CYS A 45 5.20 3.43 15.24
N ARG A 46 4.11 4.18 15.47
CA ARG A 46 2.80 3.61 15.72
C ARG A 46 2.02 3.56 14.41
N ALA A 47 1.91 2.40 13.79
CA ALA A 47 1.04 2.20 12.64
C ALA A 47 -0.43 2.07 13.08
N ILE A 48 -1.33 2.80 12.41
CA ILE A 48 -2.79 2.73 12.62
C ILE A 48 -3.52 2.62 11.27
N GLY A 49 -4.70 2.01 11.27
CA GLY A 49 -5.59 1.96 10.12
C GLY A 49 -6.59 3.12 10.07
N LEU A 50 -7.37 3.20 9.00
CA LEU A 50 -8.44 4.19 8.87
C LEU A 50 -9.50 4.05 9.97
N GLU A 51 -9.80 2.82 10.39
CA GLU A 51 -10.79 2.51 11.43
C GLU A 51 -10.38 2.97 12.83
N ASP A 52 -9.08 3.24 13.05
CA ASP A 52 -8.56 3.75 14.33
C ASP A 52 -8.66 5.27 14.46
N LEU A 53 -9.05 5.97 13.39
CA LEU A 53 -9.24 7.42 13.42
C LEU A 53 -10.47 7.79 14.26
N PRO A 54 -10.43 8.89 15.02
CA PRO A 54 -11.60 9.38 15.80
C PRO A 54 -12.84 9.62 14.92
N GLN A 55 -12.62 10.01 13.68
CA GLN A 55 -13.63 10.16 12.64
C GLN A 55 -13.05 9.61 11.35
N VAL A 56 -13.64 8.54 10.82
CA VAL A 56 -13.25 7.94 9.55
C VAL A 56 -13.74 8.82 8.40
N PRO A 57 -12.82 9.38 7.58
CA PRO A 57 -13.25 10.14 6.41
C PRO A 57 -13.96 9.24 5.39
N PRO A 58 -14.88 9.79 4.57
CA PRO A 58 -15.48 9.00 3.50
C PRO A 58 -14.40 8.47 2.53
N PRO A 59 -14.67 7.38 1.80
CA PRO A 59 -13.75 6.89 0.79
C PRO A 59 -13.47 7.96 -0.26
N VAL A 60 -12.19 8.12 -0.64
CA VAL A 60 -11.79 9.01 -1.73
C VAL A 60 -11.98 8.32 -3.06
N GLU A 61 -12.41 9.07 -4.06
CA GLU A 61 -12.53 8.59 -5.44
C GLU A 61 -11.14 8.54 -6.11
N GLU A 62 -10.78 7.37 -6.65
CA GLU A 62 -9.53 7.15 -7.38
C GLU A 62 -9.74 7.51 -8.86
N THR A 63 -9.51 8.79 -9.20
CA THR A 63 -9.72 9.35 -10.54
C THR A 63 -8.45 9.34 -11.40
N GLY A 64 -7.32 8.90 -10.85
CA GLY A 64 -6.04 8.84 -11.55
C GLY A 64 -6.03 7.75 -12.64
N THR A 65 -5.20 7.98 -13.63
CA THR A 65 -4.97 7.06 -14.76
C THR A 65 -3.75 6.16 -14.54
N THR A 66 -2.97 6.44 -13.48
CA THR A 66 -1.79 5.68 -13.10
C THR A 66 -1.84 5.29 -11.62
N PHE A 67 -1.10 4.24 -11.26
CA PHE A 67 -0.94 3.84 -9.86
C PHE A 67 -0.33 4.96 -9.00
N VAL A 68 0.61 5.74 -9.57
CA VAL A 68 1.23 6.88 -8.89
C VAL A 68 0.18 7.94 -8.54
N GLU A 69 -0.66 8.32 -9.50
CA GLU A 69 -1.71 9.32 -9.28
C GLU A 69 -2.68 8.86 -8.20
N ASN A 70 -3.19 7.62 -8.28
CA ASN A 70 -4.15 7.11 -7.31
C ASN A 70 -3.55 6.95 -5.90
N ALA A 71 -2.30 6.49 -5.78
CA ALA A 71 -1.62 6.42 -4.49
C ALA A 71 -1.47 7.81 -3.85
N LEU A 72 -1.09 8.82 -4.65
CA LEU A 72 -0.97 10.21 -4.19
C LEU A 72 -2.33 10.82 -3.83
N ILE A 73 -3.37 10.63 -4.64
CA ILE A 73 -4.74 11.11 -4.34
C ILE A 73 -5.18 10.58 -2.98
N LYS A 74 -4.99 9.28 -2.71
CA LYS A 74 -5.32 8.68 -1.41
C LYS A 74 -4.48 9.27 -0.28
N ALA A 75 -3.16 9.33 -0.45
CA ALA A 75 -2.26 9.80 0.60
C ALA A 75 -2.50 11.28 0.94
N ASP A 76 -2.65 12.15 -0.07
CA ASP A 76 -2.95 13.57 0.12
C ASP A 76 -4.29 13.78 0.84
N TYR A 77 -5.34 13.06 0.40
CA TYR A 77 -6.68 13.17 0.99
C TYR A 77 -6.71 12.77 2.48
N TYR A 78 -6.18 11.60 2.80
CA TYR A 78 -6.20 11.11 4.18
C TYR A 78 -5.20 11.85 5.08
N HIS A 79 -4.09 12.34 4.53
CA HIS A 79 -3.20 13.27 5.24
C HIS A 79 -3.93 14.57 5.60
N ALA A 80 -4.61 15.21 4.64
CA ALA A 80 -5.36 16.44 4.89
C ALA A 80 -6.45 16.26 5.94
N ALA A 81 -7.11 15.10 5.96
CA ALA A 81 -8.18 14.80 6.90
C ALA A 81 -7.68 14.47 8.32
N SER A 82 -6.50 13.81 8.45
CA SER A 82 -6.00 13.31 9.74
C SER A 82 -4.87 14.15 10.34
N GLY A 83 -4.13 14.89 9.53
CA GLY A 83 -2.89 15.57 9.91
C GLY A 83 -1.72 14.61 10.18
N LEU A 84 -1.89 13.30 9.98
CA LEU A 84 -0.87 12.28 10.24
C LEU A 84 0.04 12.06 9.03
N LEU A 85 1.27 11.59 9.27
CA LEU A 85 2.06 11.00 8.20
C LEU A 85 1.27 9.81 7.65
N THR A 86 0.98 9.83 6.36
CA THR A 86 0.06 8.90 5.71
C THR A 86 0.79 8.08 4.65
N LEU A 87 0.62 6.77 4.74
CA LEU A 87 1.01 5.79 3.74
C LEU A 87 -0.24 5.31 3.03
N ALA A 88 -0.29 5.48 1.71
CA ALA A 88 -1.30 4.87 0.86
C ALA A 88 -0.65 4.05 -0.24
N ASP A 89 -1.28 2.96 -0.67
CA ASP A 89 -0.85 2.20 -1.83
C ASP A 89 -1.91 2.17 -2.91
N ASP A 90 -1.47 2.19 -4.15
CA ASP A 90 -2.27 1.72 -5.28
C ASP A 90 -1.54 0.59 -5.99
N SER A 91 -2.29 -0.46 -6.36
CA SER A 91 -1.67 -1.67 -6.89
C SER A 91 -2.63 -2.45 -7.78
N GLY A 92 -2.07 -3.12 -8.76
CA GLY A 92 -2.86 -3.92 -9.67
C GLY A 92 -2.03 -4.89 -10.49
N LEU A 93 -2.75 -5.66 -11.29
CA LEU A 93 -2.23 -6.63 -12.23
C LEU A 93 -2.24 -6.03 -13.63
N GLU A 94 -1.12 -6.07 -14.32
CA GLU A 94 -0.98 -5.76 -15.74
C GLU A 94 -0.71 -7.05 -16.50
N VAL A 95 -1.49 -7.31 -17.56
CA VAL A 95 -1.38 -8.51 -18.40
C VAL A 95 -1.08 -8.10 -19.84
N ASP A 96 0.02 -8.58 -20.40
CA ASP A 96 0.50 -8.16 -21.71
C ASP A 96 -0.47 -8.54 -22.83
N ALA A 97 -1.04 -9.75 -22.80
CA ALA A 97 -2.06 -10.19 -23.77
C ALA A 97 -3.33 -9.33 -23.78
N LEU A 98 -3.58 -8.61 -22.68
CA LEU A 98 -4.74 -7.72 -22.54
C LEU A 98 -4.36 -6.23 -22.68
N GLY A 99 -3.16 -5.93 -23.21
CA GLY A 99 -2.68 -4.55 -23.36
C GLY A 99 -2.50 -3.79 -22.05
N GLY A 100 -2.09 -4.49 -20.98
CA GLY A 100 -1.89 -3.93 -19.64
C GLY A 100 -3.13 -3.93 -18.76
N ARG A 101 -4.32 -4.35 -19.29
CA ARG A 101 -5.52 -4.53 -18.44
C ARG A 101 -5.33 -5.72 -17.50
N PRO A 102 -5.95 -5.69 -16.31
CA PRO A 102 -6.82 -4.68 -15.73
C PRO A 102 -6.14 -3.38 -15.26
N GLY A 103 -4.83 -3.34 -14.97
CA GLY A 103 -4.11 -2.14 -14.57
C GLY A 103 -4.70 -1.50 -13.31
N VAL A 104 -4.90 -0.18 -13.31
CA VAL A 104 -5.51 0.58 -12.20
C VAL A 104 -6.96 0.17 -11.88
N TYR A 105 -7.59 -0.59 -12.76
CA TYR A 105 -8.94 -1.11 -12.54
C TYR A 105 -8.98 -2.50 -11.91
N SER A 106 -7.84 -3.03 -11.45
CA SER A 106 -7.73 -4.41 -10.93
C SER A 106 -8.75 -4.73 -9.83
N ALA A 107 -8.99 -3.81 -8.90
CA ALA A 107 -9.93 -4.02 -7.80
C ALA A 107 -11.41 -4.03 -8.24
N ARG A 108 -11.73 -3.44 -9.40
CA ARG A 108 -13.10 -3.31 -9.93
C ARG A 108 -13.26 -3.90 -11.35
N TYR A 109 -12.33 -4.79 -11.73
CA TYR A 109 -12.35 -5.42 -13.04
C TYR A 109 -13.61 -6.25 -13.23
N GLY A 110 -14.32 -5.96 -14.33
CA GLY A 110 -15.63 -6.57 -14.61
C GLY A 110 -16.82 -5.93 -13.89
N GLY A 111 -16.60 -4.92 -13.04
CA GLY A 111 -17.64 -4.16 -12.33
C GLY A 111 -17.38 -4.04 -10.83
N GLU A 112 -18.01 -3.03 -10.22
CA GLU A 112 -17.92 -2.81 -8.79
C GLU A 112 -18.58 -3.93 -8.00
N GLY A 113 -17.95 -4.34 -6.88
CA GLY A 113 -18.47 -5.39 -6.01
C GLY A 113 -18.33 -6.82 -6.55
N LEU A 114 -17.69 -7.00 -7.70
CA LEU A 114 -17.39 -8.33 -8.22
C LEU A 114 -16.32 -9.01 -7.34
N GLY A 115 -16.64 -10.19 -6.80
CA GLY A 115 -15.68 -10.96 -5.99
C GLY A 115 -14.49 -11.47 -6.81
N SER A 116 -13.37 -11.74 -6.14
CA SER A 116 -12.10 -12.16 -6.78
C SER A 116 -12.28 -13.36 -7.71
N ASP A 117 -13.09 -14.36 -7.34
CA ASP A 117 -13.32 -15.55 -8.15
C ASP A 117 -13.92 -15.21 -9.53
N ARG A 118 -14.88 -14.27 -9.55
CA ARG A 118 -15.49 -13.81 -10.79
C ARG A 118 -14.55 -12.94 -11.62
N GLN A 119 -13.74 -12.12 -10.96
CA GLN A 119 -12.69 -11.33 -11.65
C GLN A 119 -11.65 -12.24 -12.30
N ILE A 120 -11.23 -13.29 -11.61
CA ILE A 120 -10.32 -14.32 -12.13
C ILE A 120 -10.97 -15.04 -13.32
N ALA A 121 -12.22 -15.47 -13.18
CA ALA A 121 -12.93 -16.16 -14.27
C ALA A 121 -13.03 -15.29 -15.53
N LEU A 122 -13.34 -14.00 -15.39
CA LEU A 122 -13.37 -13.04 -16.48
C LEU A 122 -11.99 -12.88 -17.13
N LEU A 123 -10.94 -12.72 -16.32
CA LEU A 123 -9.57 -12.61 -16.79
C LEU A 123 -9.15 -13.83 -17.64
N LEU A 124 -9.44 -15.03 -17.13
CA LEU A 124 -9.10 -16.28 -17.81
C LEU A 124 -9.90 -16.47 -19.09
N GLU A 125 -11.18 -16.08 -19.13
CA GLU A 125 -12.01 -16.13 -20.34
C GLU A 125 -11.47 -15.18 -21.41
N GLU A 126 -11.10 -13.95 -21.07
CA GLU A 126 -10.48 -13.01 -22.00
C GLU A 126 -9.13 -13.48 -22.53
N MET A 127 -8.44 -14.34 -21.76
CA MET A 127 -7.12 -14.90 -22.11
C MET A 127 -7.19 -16.32 -22.70
N LYS A 128 -8.38 -16.89 -22.96
CA LYS A 128 -8.52 -18.31 -23.35
C LYS A 128 -7.71 -18.68 -24.60
N ASP A 129 -7.63 -17.77 -25.54
CA ASP A 129 -6.91 -17.95 -26.81
C ASP A 129 -5.45 -17.45 -26.77
N ALA A 130 -4.99 -16.92 -25.62
CA ALA A 130 -3.64 -16.43 -25.45
C ALA A 130 -2.66 -17.62 -25.27
N PRO A 131 -1.69 -17.81 -26.15
CA PRO A 131 -0.68 -18.85 -26.01
C PRO A 131 0.24 -18.55 -24.82
N GLU A 132 0.97 -19.58 -24.35
CA GLU A 132 1.76 -19.49 -23.10
C GLU A 132 2.77 -18.34 -23.11
N GLU A 133 3.45 -18.12 -24.21
CA GLU A 133 4.44 -17.05 -24.36
C GLU A 133 3.86 -15.62 -24.27
N LYS A 134 2.55 -15.48 -24.45
CA LYS A 134 1.82 -14.21 -24.34
C LYS A 134 1.10 -14.03 -22.99
N ARG A 135 1.21 -15.00 -22.10
CA ARG A 135 0.58 -14.93 -20.78
C ARG A 135 1.42 -14.20 -19.74
N THR A 136 2.43 -13.44 -20.18
CA THR A 136 3.24 -12.60 -19.31
C THR A 136 2.40 -11.53 -18.65
N ALA A 137 2.70 -11.27 -17.39
CA ALA A 137 1.97 -10.32 -16.56
C ALA A 137 2.90 -9.78 -15.46
N ARG A 138 2.51 -8.69 -14.85
CA ARG A 138 3.18 -8.18 -13.66
C ARG A 138 2.20 -7.64 -12.65
N PHE A 139 2.53 -7.82 -11.39
CA PHE A 139 1.94 -6.99 -10.35
C PHE A 139 2.76 -5.72 -10.17
N VAL A 140 2.07 -4.60 -10.05
CA VAL A 140 2.64 -3.28 -9.75
C VAL A 140 2.04 -2.76 -8.46
N CYS A 141 2.87 -2.17 -7.61
CA CYS A 141 2.44 -1.43 -6.42
C CYS A 141 3.18 -0.11 -6.36
N VAL A 142 2.46 0.97 -6.15
CA VAL A 142 3.03 2.26 -5.79
C VAL A 142 2.58 2.59 -4.37
N VAL A 143 3.55 2.84 -3.50
CA VAL A 143 3.35 3.37 -2.15
C VAL A 143 3.62 4.87 -2.18
N ALA A 144 2.69 5.68 -1.71
CA ALA A 144 2.86 7.11 -1.50
C ALA A 144 2.97 7.41 0.00
N LEU A 145 3.96 8.21 0.38
CA LEU A 145 4.12 8.80 1.70
C LEU A 145 3.88 10.30 1.62
N VAL A 146 2.91 10.79 2.38
CA VAL A 146 2.55 12.21 2.44
C VAL A 146 2.41 12.66 3.89
N GLY A 147 3.03 13.79 4.24
CA GLY A 147 2.91 14.36 5.57
C GLY A 147 4.18 15.05 6.05
N ALA A 148 4.42 14.98 7.35
CA ALA A 148 5.64 15.44 7.97
C ALA A 148 6.11 14.42 9.01
N ALA A 149 7.41 14.14 9.04
CA ALA A 149 8.01 13.39 10.14
C ALA A 149 8.00 14.26 11.41
N ARG A 150 7.87 13.62 12.59
CA ARG A 150 8.01 14.32 13.86
C ARG A 150 9.49 14.67 14.05
N GLU A 151 9.80 15.94 14.32
CA GLU A 151 11.17 16.28 14.77
C GLU A 151 11.44 15.68 16.15
N THR A 152 12.61 15.05 16.29
CA THR A 152 13.21 14.81 17.59
C THR A 152 13.62 16.17 18.19
N SER A 153 13.26 16.40 19.38
CA SER A 153 13.10 17.57 20.24
C SER A 153 14.10 18.73 20.23
N ASP A 154 15.04 18.88 19.30
CA ASP A 154 16.16 19.79 19.58
C ASP A 154 16.47 20.91 18.53
N LYS A 155 15.66 21.06 17.51
CA LYS A 155 15.86 22.17 16.54
C LYS A 155 14.59 22.98 16.33
N ARG A 156 14.21 23.76 17.36
CA ARG A 156 13.16 24.77 17.24
C ARG A 156 13.67 25.93 16.41
N LYS A 157 13.09 26.14 15.20
CA LYS A 157 13.26 27.38 14.45
C LYS A 157 12.06 28.27 14.68
N TRP A 158 12.29 29.48 15.17
CA TRP A 158 11.28 30.52 15.29
C TRP A 158 10.96 31.09 13.89
N VAL A 159 9.70 31.15 13.51
CA VAL A 159 9.25 31.74 12.25
C VAL A 159 8.32 32.93 12.57
N TRP A 160 8.55 34.05 11.89
CA TRP A 160 7.65 35.20 12.00
C TRP A 160 6.39 34.96 11.16
N HIS A 161 5.23 35.05 11.78
CA HIS A 161 3.96 35.13 11.06
C HIS A 161 3.70 36.56 10.56
N LEU A 162 2.87 36.69 9.51
CA LEU A 162 2.52 37.99 8.89
C LEU A 162 1.78 38.95 9.85
N ASP A 163 1.26 38.43 10.96
CA ASP A 163 0.64 39.21 12.06
C ASP A 163 1.64 39.67 13.13
N GLY A 164 2.94 39.44 12.95
CA GLY A 164 3.99 39.84 13.88
C GLY A 164 4.16 38.95 15.10
N ALA A 165 3.46 37.81 15.19
CA ALA A 165 3.64 36.85 16.25
C ALA A 165 4.81 35.89 15.96
N LEU A 166 5.70 35.73 16.94
CA LEU A 166 6.70 34.67 16.94
C LEU A 166 6.01 33.38 17.33
N VAL A 167 5.88 32.47 16.37
CA VAL A 167 5.35 31.13 16.63
C VAL A 167 6.48 30.12 16.59
N ASP A 168 6.55 29.30 17.62
CA ASP A 168 7.42 28.12 17.65
C ASP A 168 6.82 27.10 16.67
N SER A 169 7.17 27.24 15.40
CA SER A 169 6.74 26.29 14.37
C SER A 169 7.94 25.43 14.00
N PRO A 170 7.93 24.18 14.41
CA PRO A 170 8.92 23.24 13.88
C PRO A 170 8.75 23.16 12.37
N VAL A 171 9.76 23.60 11.61
CA VAL A 171 9.82 23.37 10.16
C VAL A 171 9.99 21.87 9.96
N ARG A 172 8.88 21.19 9.84
CA ARG A 172 8.88 19.75 9.56
C ARG A 172 9.21 19.55 8.08
N PRO A 173 10.16 18.69 7.73
CA PRO A 173 10.37 18.35 6.33
C PRO A 173 9.07 17.75 5.79
N ARG A 174 8.51 18.38 4.77
CA ARG A 174 7.33 17.85 4.07
C ARG A 174 7.75 16.66 3.24
N ILE A 175 7.16 15.51 3.56
CA ILE A 175 7.33 14.28 2.81
C ILE A 175 6.21 14.21 1.77
N ARG A 176 6.57 14.04 0.51
CA ARG A 176 5.67 13.68 -0.58
C ARG A 176 6.46 12.87 -1.59
N GLN A 177 6.56 11.58 -1.31
CA GLN A 177 7.40 10.63 -2.05
C GLN A 177 6.59 9.42 -2.48
N THR A 178 6.99 8.80 -3.58
CA THR A 178 6.41 7.56 -4.07
C THR A 178 7.49 6.51 -4.29
N PHE A 179 7.13 5.26 -4.04
CA PHE A 179 8.00 4.10 -4.16
C PHE A 179 7.26 3.03 -4.96
N GLU A 180 7.87 2.58 -6.04
CA GLU A 180 7.30 1.57 -6.91
C GLU A 180 7.97 0.21 -6.67
N GLY A 181 7.16 -0.83 -6.70
CA GLY A 181 7.64 -2.19 -6.72
C GLY A 181 6.91 -3.00 -7.79
N ARG A 182 7.65 -3.84 -8.52
CA ARG A 182 7.13 -4.73 -9.55
C ARG A 182 7.51 -6.17 -9.28
N CYS A 183 6.60 -7.08 -9.61
CA CYS A 183 6.86 -8.50 -9.63
C CYS A 183 6.42 -9.05 -10.99
N GLU A 184 7.39 -9.47 -11.79
CA GLU A 184 7.14 -10.10 -13.08
C GLU A 184 6.65 -11.53 -12.87
N GLY A 185 5.73 -11.97 -13.73
CA GLY A 185 5.09 -13.26 -13.63
C GLY A 185 4.38 -13.68 -14.89
N LYS A 186 3.52 -14.69 -14.75
CA LYS A 186 2.64 -15.18 -15.81
C LYS A 186 1.26 -15.50 -15.25
N ILE A 187 0.25 -15.48 -16.11
CA ILE A 187 -1.10 -15.93 -15.76
C ILE A 187 -1.25 -17.42 -16.01
N ALA A 188 -1.61 -18.16 -14.97
CA ALA A 188 -1.96 -19.58 -15.04
C ALA A 188 -3.20 -19.82 -15.91
N TYR A 189 -3.38 -21.03 -16.41
CA TYR A 189 -4.59 -21.44 -17.13
C TYR A 189 -5.78 -21.71 -16.22
N ALA A 190 -5.53 -21.99 -14.94
CA ALA A 190 -6.54 -22.22 -13.92
C ALA A 190 -6.01 -21.77 -12.55
N PRO A 191 -6.90 -21.42 -11.60
CA PRO A 191 -6.52 -21.07 -10.23
C PRO A 191 -5.82 -22.24 -9.51
N ARG A 192 -4.76 -21.94 -8.73
CA ARG A 192 -4.03 -22.89 -7.86
C ARG A 192 -3.73 -22.22 -6.53
N GLY A 193 -3.74 -23.01 -5.46
CA GLY A 193 -3.52 -22.52 -4.09
C GLY A 193 -4.79 -21.94 -3.47
N ALA A 194 -4.72 -21.69 -2.16
CA ALA A 194 -5.85 -21.17 -1.37
C ALA A 194 -5.48 -19.94 -0.53
N GLY A 195 -4.21 -19.51 -0.59
CA GLY A 195 -3.70 -18.36 0.16
C GLY A 195 -3.90 -17.04 -0.59
N GLY A 196 -3.54 -15.94 0.07
CA GLY A 196 -3.52 -14.62 -0.53
C GLY A 196 -4.91 -14.02 -0.79
N PHE A 197 -5.00 -13.13 -1.79
CA PHE A 197 -6.22 -12.44 -2.19
C PHE A 197 -6.13 -11.94 -3.64
N GLY A 198 -7.26 -11.52 -4.20
CA GLY A 198 -7.31 -10.98 -5.57
C GLY A 198 -6.88 -12.02 -6.60
N TYR A 199 -5.92 -11.67 -7.44
CA TYR A 199 -5.42 -12.53 -8.53
C TYR A 199 -4.31 -13.50 -8.12
N ASP A 200 -3.96 -13.60 -6.84
CA ASP A 200 -2.91 -14.51 -6.35
C ASP A 200 -3.06 -15.96 -6.83
N PRO A 201 -4.29 -16.55 -6.93
CA PRO A 201 -4.46 -17.91 -7.41
C PRO A 201 -4.07 -18.15 -8.86
N VAL A 202 -3.98 -17.12 -9.67
CA VAL A 202 -3.64 -17.22 -11.11
C VAL A 202 -2.33 -16.55 -11.48
N PHE A 203 -1.69 -15.82 -10.57
CA PHE A 203 -0.41 -15.17 -10.83
C PHE A 203 0.76 -16.08 -10.42
N ILE A 204 1.53 -16.55 -11.40
CA ILE A 204 2.69 -17.42 -11.22
C ILE A 204 3.95 -16.57 -11.05
N ASP A 205 4.68 -16.75 -9.95
CA ASP A 205 6.06 -16.28 -9.82
C ASP A 205 6.95 -17.10 -10.76
N VAL A 206 7.63 -16.43 -11.68
CA VAL A 206 8.40 -17.11 -12.75
C VAL A 206 9.62 -17.86 -12.23
N GLU A 207 10.20 -17.46 -11.11
CA GLU A 207 11.37 -18.12 -10.53
C GLU A 207 10.97 -19.39 -9.75
N LEU A 208 9.82 -19.35 -9.05
CA LEU A 208 9.34 -20.45 -8.23
C LEU A 208 8.42 -21.41 -8.99
N GLY A 209 7.82 -20.99 -10.11
CA GLY A 209 6.83 -21.78 -10.85
C GLY A 209 5.53 -22.04 -10.08
N ARG A 210 5.32 -21.36 -8.94
CA ARG A 210 4.16 -21.44 -8.06
C ARG A 210 3.33 -20.17 -8.15
N THR A 211 2.02 -20.28 -7.95
CA THR A 211 1.16 -19.10 -7.84
C THR A 211 1.39 -18.41 -6.49
N PHE A 212 1.08 -17.12 -6.41
CA PHE A 212 1.17 -16.38 -5.16
C PHE A 212 0.27 -16.98 -4.05
N ALA A 213 -0.83 -17.63 -4.44
CA ALA A 213 -1.71 -18.33 -3.49
C ALA A 213 -1.13 -19.66 -2.97
N GLU A 214 -0.07 -20.17 -3.59
CA GLU A 214 0.68 -21.37 -3.15
C GLU A 214 1.90 -21.02 -2.26
N LEU A 215 2.22 -19.73 -2.10
CA LEU A 215 3.35 -19.26 -1.30
C LEU A 215 2.93 -19.06 0.16
N SER A 216 3.90 -19.19 1.08
CA SER A 216 3.71 -18.72 2.45
C SER A 216 3.64 -17.18 2.48
N PRO A 217 3.06 -16.59 3.54
CA PRO A 217 3.05 -15.14 3.69
C PRO A 217 4.45 -14.51 3.62
N GLU A 218 5.46 -15.15 4.20
CA GLU A 218 6.86 -14.72 4.22
C GLU A 218 7.48 -14.80 2.82
N GLU A 219 7.30 -15.94 2.12
CA GLU A 219 7.76 -16.10 0.74
C GLU A 219 7.16 -15.01 -0.16
N LYS A 220 5.82 -14.82 -0.07
CA LYS A 220 5.12 -13.79 -0.85
C LYS A 220 5.61 -12.39 -0.51
N SER A 221 5.73 -12.04 0.78
CA SER A 221 6.16 -10.72 1.23
C SER A 221 7.57 -10.36 0.73
N SER A 222 8.50 -11.32 0.72
CA SER A 222 9.88 -11.10 0.25
C SER A 222 9.95 -10.76 -1.24
N ARG A 223 9.05 -11.29 -2.05
CA ARG A 223 9.08 -11.26 -3.53
C ARG A 223 8.08 -10.30 -4.14
N SER A 224 6.98 -10.02 -3.44
CA SER A 224 5.85 -9.28 -3.99
C SER A 224 6.19 -7.84 -4.36
N HIS A 225 5.45 -7.31 -5.30
CA HIS A 225 5.44 -5.91 -5.69
C HIS A 225 5.27 -4.97 -4.49
N ARG A 226 4.30 -5.29 -3.61
CA ARG A 226 4.05 -4.49 -2.39
C ARG A 226 5.20 -4.57 -1.41
N GLY A 227 5.75 -5.77 -1.18
CA GLY A 227 6.93 -5.94 -0.33
C GLY A 227 8.13 -5.12 -0.80
N LYS A 228 8.38 -5.06 -2.13
CA LYS A 228 9.44 -4.23 -2.72
C LYS A 228 9.19 -2.74 -2.51
N ALA A 229 7.98 -2.25 -2.83
CA ALA A 229 7.63 -0.84 -2.65
C ALA A 229 7.68 -0.39 -1.18
N LEU A 230 7.19 -1.23 -0.25
CA LEU A 230 7.22 -0.92 1.18
C LEU A 230 8.63 -0.92 1.76
N ARG A 231 9.50 -1.86 1.38
CA ARG A 231 10.90 -1.83 1.83
C ARG A 231 11.60 -0.53 1.41
N ALA A 232 11.43 -0.09 0.16
CA ALA A 232 11.97 1.19 -0.29
C ALA A 232 11.41 2.39 0.49
N ALA A 233 10.12 2.37 0.83
CA ALA A 233 9.50 3.40 1.66
C ALA A 233 10.03 3.39 3.10
N ILE A 234 10.26 2.21 3.69
CA ILE A 234 10.84 2.04 5.03
C ILE A 234 12.29 2.54 5.06
N GLU A 235 13.12 2.15 4.09
CA GLU A 235 14.51 2.61 3.97
C GLU A 235 14.57 4.14 3.87
N TYR A 236 13.67 4.75 3.10
CA TYR A 236 13.55 6.20 3.03
C TYR A 236 13.18 6.81 4.39
N LEU A 237 12.16 6.27 5.07
CA LEU A 237 11.77 6.74 6.40
C LEU A 237 12.91 6.63 7.41
N GLU A 238 13.64 5.53 7.43
CA GLU A 238 14.83 5.37 8.28
C GLU A 238 15.93 6.37 7.94
N SER A 239 16.13 6.70 6.67
CA SER A 239 17.17 7.64 6.24
C SER A 239 16.91 9.04 6.76
N ILE A 240 15.66 9.49 6.73
CA ILE A 240 15.29 10.85 7.21
C ILE A 240 15.25 10.93 8.75
N LEU A 241 15.24 9.80 9.46
CA LEU A 241 15.28 9.76 10.92
C LEU A 241 16.72 9.79 11.47
N LYS A 242 17.69 9.31 10.68
CA LYS A 242 19.10 9.22 11.07
C LYS A 242 19.88 10.49 10.72
N GLY A 243 19.34 11.38 9.88
CA GLY A 243 19.95 12.65 9.47
C GLY A 243 19.44 13.83 10.27
#